data_9c1c432708a213fb111f2b41e2cb6fd4
#
_entry.id   9c1c432708a213fb111f2b41e2cb6fd4
#
_cell.length_a   1.000
_cell.length_b   1.000
_cell.length_c   1.000
_cell.angle_alpha   90.00
_cell.angle_beta   90.00
_cell.angle_gamma   90.00
#
_symmetry.space_group_name_H-M   'P 1'
#
loop_
_entity.id
_entity.type
_entity.pdbx_description
1 polymer ?
#
loop_
_entity_poly.entity_id
_entity_poly.type
_entity_poly.pdbx_seq_one_letter_code
_entity_poly.pdbx_strand_id
1 'polypeptide(L)'
;MTSERKRVLPLLAALAIAAVYATNFSSAMGPALWQGANDFAAFYTGARLAGTGKLYDVEPQYEEQKKQFGSYMRVVTFIRLPFYALLLKPLAWLDYLAAWRVFLVLNILCAVWFLRAWLWGDHPRVFLLGASFLPGYSALANGQDVWLVAALFALAMLLARRGRDFSAGAVLSLCAIKPHLFVFVPLVVGMQRRWRFFASAAAGVALLLAISFAAEGSGWVAQYLHTLGDPRIHPRLEVMPTLRNLVATAGGPPWVYWALWVLTAAAVAFIALRSTRLETGMAAALAGGLAVSYHAYLADTVLLLPAFALLRAGGLRGWPLRLWVFLVSPLAWPLWAAGPPWCALYSLAVVGAVAGLLLPQPGAAEPEEAPAGAAM
;
A
#
# COMPACT_ATOMS: atom_id res chain seq x y z
N MET A 1 35.39 11.96 -15.23
CA MET A 1 34.15 12.31 -14.48
C MET A 1 34.40 11.98 -13.01
N THR A 2 34.38 12.97 -12.14
CA THR A 2 34.57 12.82 -10.70
C THR A 2 33.45 11.95 -10.09
N SER A 3 33.74 11.23 -9.00
CA SER A 3 32.79 10.32 -8.33
C SER A 3 31.49 11.02 -7.91
N GLU A 4 31.53 12.32 -7.64
CA GLU A 4 30.36 13.14 -7.34
C GLU A 4 29.42 13.32 -8.53
N ARG A 5 29.94 13.60 -9.74
CA ARG A 5 29.11 13.71 -10.96
C ARG A 5 28.34 12.42 -11.25
N LYS A 6 28.98 11.23 -11.02
CA LYS A 6 28.31 9.94 -11.18
C LYS A 6 27.15 9.71 -10.19
N ARG A 7 27.13 10.43 -9.07
CA ARG A 7 26.07 10.31 -8.04
C ARG A 7 24.98 11.35 -8.18
N VAL A 8 25.28 12.52 -8.74
CA VAL A 8 24.34 13.64 -8.88
C VAL A 8 23.45 13.48 -10.13
N LEU A 9 24.01 12.98 -11.24
CA LEU A 9 23.30 12.86 -12.51
C LEU A 9 22.01 12.01 -12.43
N PRO A 10 22.02 10.81 -11.80
CA PRO A 10 20.77 10.05 -11.64
C PRO A 10 19.73 10.75 -10.78
N LEU A 11 20.14 11.50 -9.77
CA LEU A 11 19.22 12.28 -8.93
C LEU A 11 18.59 13.43 -9.72
N LEU A 12 19.38 14.16 -10.49
CA LEU A 12 18.88 15.24 -11.35
C LEU A 12 17.94 14.70 -12.43
N ALA A 13 18.27 13.55 -13.04
CA ALA A 13 17.39 12.88 -13.99
C ALA A 13 16.07 12.45 -13.33
N ALA A 14 16.12 11.86 -12.13
CA ALA A 14 14.93 11.48 -11.40
C ALA A 14 14.06 12.69 -11.03
N LEU A 15 14.66 13.80 -10.60
CA LEU A 15 13.94 15.05 -10.30
C LEU A 15 13.35 15.69 -11.55
N ALA A 16 14.08 15.68 -12.68
CA ALA A 16 13.58 16.19 -13.96
C ALA A 16 12.39 15.36 -14.46
N ILE A 17 12.49 14.03 -14.40
CA ILE A 17 11.40 13.12 -14.73
C ILE A 17 10.20 13.39 -13.81
N ALA A 18 10.41 13.48 -12.49
CA ALA A 18 9.36 13.78 -11.51
C ALA A 18 8.69 15.12 -11.82
N ALA A 19 9.45 16.18 -12.16
CA ALA A 19 8.92 17.48 -12.51
C ALA A 19 8.07 17.45 -13.79
N VAL A 20 8.54 16.76 -14.84
CA VAL A 20 7.78 16.58 -16.10
C VAL A 20 6.47 15.83 -15.83
N TYR A 21 6.52 14.76 -15.04
CA TYR A 21 5.30 14.03 -14.69
C TYR A 21 4.37 14.82 -13.78
N ALA A 22 4.90 15.55 -12.80
CA ALA A 22 4.09 16.38 -11.91
C ALA A 22 3.34 17.47 -12.68
N THR A 23 3.96 18.09 -13.67
CA THR A 23 3.30 19.09 -14.52
C THR A 23 2.23 18.48 -15.41
N ASN A 24 2.51 17.37 -16.08
CA ASN A 24 1.52 16.66 -16.91
C ASN A 24 0.39 16.09 -16.05
N PHE A 25 0.73 15.55 -14.88
CA PHE A 25 -0.23 14.98 -13.95
C PHE A 25 -1.13 16.07 -13.35
N SER A 26 -0.58 17.23 -12.96
CA SER A 26 -1.37 18.32 -12.38
C SER A 26 -2.38 18.89 -13.36
N SER A 27 -2.05 18.98 -14.65
CA SER A 27 -2.98 19.43 -15.69
C SER A 27 -4.12 18.43 -15.91
N ALA A 28 -3.80 17.13 -15.92
CA ALA A 28 -4.79 16.06 -16.10
C ALA A 28 -5.66 15.82 -14.85
N MET A 29 -5.08 15.98 -13.66
CA MET A 29 -5.74 15.67 -12.37
C MET A 29 -6.19 16.91 -11.62
N GLY A 30 -5.98 18.11 -12.15
CA GLY A 30 -6.40 19.37 -11.52
C GLY A 30 -7.88 19.38 -11.12
N PRO A 31 -8.82 19.05 -12.01
CA PRO A 31 -10.23 18.98 -11.66
C PRO A 31 -10.53 17.95 -10.55
N ALA A 32 -9.90 16.78 -10.60
CA ALA A 32 -10.03 15.76 -9.58
C ALA A 32 -9.57 16.27 -8.20
N LEU A 33 -8.45 17.00 -8.17
CA LEU A 33 -7.91 17.56 -6.94
C LEU A 33 -8.74 18.73 -6.39
N TRP A 34 -9.12 19.70 -7.26
CA TRP A 34 -9.79 20.92 -6.81
C TRP A 34 -11.30 20.75 -6.59
N GLN A 35 -11.94 19.93 -7.39
CA GLN A 35 -13.38 19.68 -7.34
C GLN A 35 -13.72 18.40 -6.57
N GLY A 36 -12.73 17.58 -6.21
CA GLY A 36 -12.94 16.28 -5.56
C GLY A 36 -13.63 15.25 -6.46
N ALA A 37 -13.58 15.43 -7.78
CA ALA A 37 -14.13 14.49 -8.76
C ALA A 37 -13.22 13.26 -8.89
N ASN A 38 -13.13 12.45 -7.83
CA ASN A 38 -12.17 11.35 -7.67
C ASN A 38 -12.75 10.23 -6.79
N ASP A 39 -11.93 9.25 -6.42
CA ASP A 39 -12.35 8.08 -5.65
C ASP A 39 -12.84 8.39 -4.23
N PHE A 40 -12.58 9.60 -3.70
CA PHE A 40 -13.16 10.04 -2.43
C PHE A 40 -14.70 10.07 -2.48
N ALA A 41 -15.29 10.23 -3.67
CA ALA A 41 -16.74 10.13 -3.85
C ALA A 41 -17.30 8.80 -3.31
N ALA A 42 -16.60 7.69 -3.52
CA ALA A 42 -16.97 6.41 -2.94
C ALA A 42 -16.93 6.43 -1.40
N PHE A 43 -15.88 7.01 -0.82
CA PHE A 43 -15.70 7.07 0.64
C PHE A 43 -16.75 7.96 1.30
N TYR A 44 -17.04 9.12 0.72
CA TYR A 44 -18.08 10.01 1.19
C TYR A 44 -19.46 9.35 1.10
N THR A 45 -19.75 8.67 -0.02
CA THR A 45 -21.00 7.92 -0.21
C THR A 45 -21.11 6.79 0.81
N GLY A 46 -20.02 6.03 1.03
CA GLY A 46 -19.99 5.00 2.07
C GLY A 46 -20.28 5.58 3.45
N ALA A 47 -19.69 6.74 3.79
CA ALA A 47 -19.95 7.43 5.05
C ALA A 47 -21.43 7.86 5.20
N ARG A 48 -22.05 8.31 4.11
CA ARG A 48 -23.48 8.68 4.08
C ARG A 48 -24.40 7.48 4.29
N LEU A 49 -24.07 6.33 3.67
CA LEU A 49 -24.88 5.12 3.71
C LEU A 49 -24.55 4.19 4.89
N ALA A 50 -23.51 4.47 5.66
CA ALA A 50 -23.10 3.65 6.80
C ALA A 50 -24.21 3.51 7.85
N GLY A 51 -24.56 2.29 8.21
CA GLY A 51 -25.61 1.95 9.18
C GLY A 51 -27.02 2.02 8.61
N THR A 52 -27.20 2.06 7.28
CA THR A 52 -28.51 2.08 6.63
C THR A 52 -28.94 0.73 6.08
N GLY A 53 -28.07 -0.27 6.08
CA GLY A 53 -28.27 -1.56 5.40
C GLY A 53 -28.14 -1.49 3.87
N LYS A 54 -27.81 -0.31 3.31
CA LYS A 54 -27.71 -0.05 1.86
C LYS A 54 -26.28 0.26 1.42
N LEU A 55 -25.30 0.00 2.28
CA LEU A 55 -23.91 0.40 2.06
C LEU A 55 -23.35 -0.12 0.74
N TYR A 56 -23.71 -1.34 0.34
CA TYR A 56 -23.20 -1.99 -0.88
C TYR A 56 -24.21 -2.00 -2.04
N ASP A 57 -25.36 -1.38 -1.89
CA ASP A 57 -26.31 -1.27 -2.97
C ASP A 57 -25.86 -0.21 -3.97
N VAL A 58 -25.70 -0.61 -5.23
CA VAL A 58 -25.15 0.26 -6.28
C VAL A 58 -26.04 1.45 -6.57
N GLU A 59 -27.36 1.26 -6.59
CA GLU A 59 -28.31 2.32 -6.90
C GLU A 59 -28.34 3.44 -5.83
N PRO A 60 -28.44 3.15 -4.52
CA PRO A 60 -28.28 4.18 -3.49
C PRO A 60 -26.94 4.92 -3.56
N GLN A 61 -25.83 4.23 -3.89
CA GLN A 61 -24.53 4.87 -4.07
C GLN A 61 -24.54 5.82 -5.27
N TYR A 62 -25.15 5.40 -6.38
CA TYR A 62 -25.32 6.22 -7.57
C TYR A 62 -26.12 7.48 -7.26
N GLU A 63 -27.27 7.37 -6.61
CA GLU A 63 -28.13 8.50 -6.28
C GLU A 63 -27.42 9.50 -5.33
N GLU A 64 -26.64 9.03 -4.35
CA GLU A 64 -25.86 9.91 -3.49
C GLU A 64 -24.77 10.66 -4.27
N GLN A 65 -24.06 10.01 -5.18
CA GLN A 65 -23.03 10.67 -6.00
C GLN A 65 -23.65 11.63 -7.02
N LYS A 66 -24.79 11.28 -7.59
CA LYS A 66 -25.52 12.14 -8.52
C LYS A 66 -25.96 13.47 -7.88
N LYS A 67 -26.34 13.46 -6.59
CA LYS A 67 -26.65 14.68 -5.84
C LYS A 67 -25.46 15.64 -5.76
N GLN A 68 -24.22 15.10 -5.73
CA GLN A 68 -23.00 15.88 -5.60
C GLN A 68 -22.43 16.36 -6.95
N PHE A 69 -22.54 15.55 -7.99
CA PHE A 69 -21.85 15.76 -9.28
C PHE A 69 -22.79 15.82 -10.50
N GLY A 70 -24.10 15.65 -10.31
CA GLY A 70 -25.00 15.48 -11.43
C GLY A 70 -24.73 14.15 -12.17
N SER A 71 -25.19 14.05 -13.42
CA SER A 71 -25.04 12.83 -14.23
C SER A 71 -23.69 12.70 -14.95
N TYR A 72 -22.76 13.63 -14.73
CA TYR A 72 -21.52 13.72 -15.50
C TYR A 72 -20.36 12.88 -14.97
N MET A 73 -20.45 12.34 -13.74
CA MET A 73 -19.38 11.57 -13.16
C MET A 73 -19.63 10.06 -13.25
N ARG A 74 -18.58 9.31 -13.61
CA ARG A 74 -18.62 7.85 -13.47
C ARG A 74 -18.75 7.50 -11.99
N VAL A 75 -19.74 6.69 -11.65
CA VAL A 75 -19.94 6.20 -10.28
C VAL A 75 -18.71 5.42 -9.82
N VAL A 76 -18.21 5.78 -8.66
CA VAL A 76 -17.13 5.08 -7.98
C VAL A 76 -17.73 4.34 -6.78
N THR A 77 -17.71 3.01 -6.84
CA THR A 77 -18.39 2.18 -5.84
C THR A 77 -17.56 2.06 -4.57
N PHE A 78 -18.22 2.19 -3.41
CA PHE A 78 -17.60 1.88 -2.11
C PHE A 78 -17.41 0.37 -1.98
N ILE A 79 -16.15 -0.06 -1.85
CA ILE A 79 -15.74 -1.47 -1.75
C ILE A 79 -14.76 -1.69 -0.59
N ARG A 80 -14.96 -1.00 0.53
CA ARG A 80 -14.22 -1.21 1.78
C ARG A 80 -15.13 -1.92 2.80
N LEU A 81 -14.52 -2.42 3.88
CA LEU A 81 -15.28 -3.01 4.98
C LEU A 81 -16.12 -1.94 5.71
N PRO A 82 -17.30 -2.31 6.28
CA PRO A 82 -18.24 -1.34 6.86
C PRO A 82 -17.67 -0.46 7.97
N PHE A 83 -16.74 -0.99 8.79
CA PHE A 83 -16.10 -0.19 9.84
C PHE A 83 -15.41 1.06 9.28
N TYR A 84 -14.91 0.99 8.05
CA TYR A 84 -14.24 2.15 7.44
C TYR A 84 -15.25 3.23 7.04
N ALA A 85 -16.42 2.84 6.53
CA ALA A 85 -17.50 3.78 6.28
C ALA A 85 -17.95 4.49 7.57
N LEU A 86 -18.03 3.75 8.69
CA LEU A 86 -18.33 4.30 10.02
C LEU A 86 -17.25 5.25 10.51
N LEU A 87 -15.97 4.91 10.31
CA LEU A 87 -14.85 5.78 10.67
C LEU A 87 -14.92 7.12 9.92
N LEU A 88 -15.39 7.10 8.67
CA LEU A 88 -15.54 8.29 7.84
C LEU A 88 -16.88 9.02 8.08
N LYS A 89 -17.81 8.47 8.87
CA LYS A 89 -19.14 9.02 9.07
C LYS A 89 -19.17 10.50 9.52
N PRO A 90 -18.21 10.99 10.35
CA PRO A 90 -18.13 12.41 10.67
C PRO A 90 -17.96 13.33 9.46
N LEU A 91 -17.30 12.84 8.38
CA LEU A 91 -17.17 13.61 7.14
C LEU A 91 -18.50 13.79 6.41
N ALA A 92 -19.45 12.88 6.61
CA ALA A 92 -20.78 12.96 6.02
C ALA A 92 -21.65 14.08 6.63
N TRP A 93 -21.23 14.72 7.72
CA TRP A 93 -21.86 15.91 8.30
C TRP A 93 -21.45 17.21 7.60
N LEU A 94 -20.40 17.15 6.81
CA LEU A 94 -19.90 18.27 6.00
C LEU A 94 -20.50 18.18 4.58
N ASP A 95 -20.52 19.31 3.87
CA ASP A 95 -20.70 19.25 2.43
C ASP A 95 -19.53 18.49 1.77
N TYR A 96 -19.77 17.99 0.56
CA TYR A 96 -18.81 17.12 -0.12
C TYR A 96 -17.41 17.74 -0.25
N LEU A 97 -17.36 19.02 -0.65
CA LEU A 97 -16.08 19.67 -0.93
C LEU A 97 -15.30 19.96 0.36
N ALA A 98 -15.99 20.32 1.44
CA ALA A 98 -15.38 20.47 2.76
C ALA A 98 -14.87 19.11 3.28
N ALA A 99 -15.67 18.05 3.17
CA ALA A 99 -15.27 16.68 3.53
C ALA A 99 -14.05 16.22 2.74
N TRP A 100 -14.03 16.48 1.43
CA TRP A 100 -12.88 16.19 0.57
C TRP A 100 -11.61 16.91 1.03
N ARG A 101 -11.70 18.20 1.32
CA ARG A 101 -10.55 18.99 1.79
C ARG A 101 -10.01 18.48 3.11
N VAL A 102 -10.88 18.13 4.05
CA VAL A 102 -10.48 17.52 5.33
C VAL A 102 -9.76 16.18 5.10
N PHE A 103 -10.32 15.33 4.25
CA PHE A 103 -9.71 14.04 3.91
C PHE A 103 -8.35 14.19 3.21
N LEU A 104 -8.24 15.14 2.28
CA LEU A 104 -6.99 15.46 1.59
C LEU A 104 -5.92 15.95 2.57
N VAL A 105 -6.27 16.89 3.46
CA VAL A 105 -5.36 17.41 4.49
C VAL A 105 -4.89 16.28 5.42
N LEU A 106 -5.79 15.40 5.86
CA LEU A 106 -5.43 14.24 6.67
C LEU A 106 -4.40 13.34 5.96
N ASN A 107 -4.61 13.03 4.69
CA ASN A 107 -3.68 12.21 3.91
C ASN A 107 -2.33 12.92 3.68
N ILE A 108 -2.34 14.24 3.45
CA ILE A 108 -1.09 15.03 3.37
C ILE A 108 -0.33 14.99 4.70
N LEU A 109 -1.02 15.15 5.83
CA LEU A 109 -0.39 15.07 7.16
C LEU A 109 0.20 13.67 7.41
N CYS A 110 -0.49 12.60 7.01
CA CYS A 110 0.03 11.24 7.07
C CYS A 110 1.29 11.07 6.20
N ALA A 111 1.28 11.59 4.97
CA ALA A 111 2.44 11.56 4.08
C ALA A 111 3.64 12.31 4.66
N VAL A 112 3.43 13.56 5.11
CA VAL A 112 4.47 14.40 5.71
C VAL A 112 5.04 13.75 6.97
N TRP A 113 4.16 13.21 7.85
CA TRP A 113 4.59 12.49 9.04
C TRP A 113 5.46 11.28 8.69
N PHE A 114 5.01 10.44 7.73
CA PHE A 114 5.77 9.27 7.29
C PHE A 114 7.14 9.66 6.73
N LEU A 115 7.17 10.60 5.79
CA LEU A 115 8.41 11.06 5.15
C LEU A 115 9.40 11.60 6.19
N ARG A 116 8.90 12.40 7.15
CA ARG A 116 9.74 12.94 8.23
C ARG A 116 10.22 11.87 9.20
N ALA A 117 9.33 10.97 9.64
CA ALA A 117 9.66 9.99 10.67
C ALA A 117 10.60 8.86 10.16
N TRP A 118 10.52 8.53 8.87
CA TRP A 118 11.19 7.38 8.32
C TRP A 118 12.28 7.66 7.28
N LEU A 119 12.23 8.81 6.60
CA LEU A 119 13.15 9.10 5.50
C LEU A 119 14.01 10.35 5.74
N TRP A 120 13.61 11.25 6.64
CA TRP A 120 14.32 12.51 6.84
C TRP A 120 15.70 12.36 7.51
N GLY A 121 15.81 11.51 8.53
CA GLY A 121 17.00 11.42 9.40
C GLY A 121 18.21 10.75 8.78
N ASP A 122 18.03 9.96 7.71
CA ASP A 122 19.10 9.12 7.18
C ASP A 122 20.00 9.81 6.15
N HIS A 123 19.37 10.48 5.19
CA HIS A 123 20.07 11.20 4.13
C HIS A 123 19.10 12.05 3.32
N PRO A 124 19.42 13.33 3.00
CA PRO A 124 18.54 14.20 2.21
C PRO A 124 18.08 13.58 0.89
N ARG A 125 18.94 12.76 0.26
CA ARG A 125 18.60 12.05 -0.99
C ARG A 125 17.48 11.03 -0.84
N VAL A 126 17.40 10.36 0.29
CA VAL A 126 16.35 9.36 0.57
C VAL A 126 15.01 10.05 0.81
N PHE A 127 15.04 11.17 1.52
CA PHE A 127 13.86 12.02 1.68
C PHE A 127 13.37 12.53 0.32
N LEU A 128 14.26 13.07 -0.51
CA LEU A 128 13.91 13.57 -1.86
C LEU A 128 13.37 12.44 -2.75
N LEU A 129 13.93 11.22 -2.66
CA LEU A 129 13.44 10.06 -3.37
C LEU A 129 11.98 9.76 -2.99
N GLY A 130 11.67 9.66 -1.69
CA GLY A 130 10.31 9.43 -1.21
C GLY A 130 9.36 10.59 -1.54
N ALA A 131 9.83 11.84 -1.40
CA ALA A 131 9.05 13.02 -1.72
C ALA A 131 8.79 13.18 -3.24
N SER A 132 9.66 12.64 -4.10
CA SER A 132 9.46 12.63 -5.56
C SER A 132 8.67 11.42 -6.07
N PHE A 133 8.18 10.56 -5.17
CA PHE A 133 7.47 9.35 -5.54
C PHE A 133 6.06 9.68 -6.04
N LEU A 134 5.90 9.66 -7.35
CA LEU A 134 4.67 10.10 -8.04
C LEU A 134 3.40 9.31 -7.65
N PRO A 135 3.39 7.96 -7.34
CA PRO A 135 2.22 7.30 -6.78
C PRO A 135 1.64 8.00 -5.56
N GLY A 136 2.51 8.65 -4.77
CA GLY A 136 2.08 9.43 -3.62
C GLY A 136 1.20 10.62 -4.02
N TYR A 137 1.59 11.34 -5.07
CA TYR A 137 0.78 12.45 -5.61
C TYR A 137 -0.48 11.95 -6.28
N SER A 138 -0.37 10.85 -7.04
CA SER A 138 -1.53 10.17 -7.64
C SER A 138 -2.54 9.76 -6.58
N ALA A 139 -2.07 9.21 -5.46
CA ALA A 139 -2.93 8.82 -4.33
C ALA A 139 -3.70 10.01 -3.75
N LEU A 140 -3.01 11.15 -3.56
CA LEU A 140 -3.64 12.38 -3.06
C LEU A 140 -4.68 12.93 -4.04
N ALA A 141 -4.32 13.06 -5.33
CA ALA A 141 -5.21 13.61 -6.34
C ALA A 141 -6.42 12.72 -6.62
N ASN A 142 -6.23 11.40 -6.58
CA ASN A 142 -7.32 10.43 -6.76
C ASN A 142 -8.14 10.18 -5.47
N GLY A 143 -7.87 10.90 -4.39
CA GLY A 143 -8.63 10.73 -3.16
C GLY A 143 -8.50 9.35 -2.52
N GLN A 144 -7.31 8.73 -2.66
CA GLN A 144 -7.04 7.42 -2.08
C GLN A 144 -6.60 7.53 -0.62
N ASP A 145 -6.89 6.49 0.14
CA ASP A 145 -6.61 6.34 1.58
C ASP A 145 -5.23 5.73 1.89
N VAL A 146 -4.41 5.50 0.88
CA VAL A 146 -3.18 4.73 1.02
C VAL A 146 -2.11 5.42 1.88
N TRP A 147 -2.07 6.76 1.93
CA TRP A 147 -1.16 7.46 2.84
C TRP A 147 -1.53 7.28 4.30
N LEU A 148 -2.83 7.25 4.61
CA LEU A 148 -3.33 6.88 5.93
C LEU A 148 -2.88 5.46 6.29
N VAL A 149 -3.07 4.50 5.38
CA VAL A 149 -2.67 3.09 5.58
C VAL A 149 -1.16 2.95 5.74
N ALA A 150 -0.36 3.67 4.92
CA ALA A 150 1.11 3.69 5.03
C ALA A 150 1.57 4.27 6.38
N ALA A 151 0.94 5.34 6.85
CA ALA A 151 1.23 5.93 8.15
C ALA A 151 0.87 4.99 9.31
N LEU A 152 -0.29 4.34 9.27
CA LEU A 152 -0.69 3.34 10.27
C LEU A 152 0.29 2.17 10.32
N PHE A 153 0.67 1.62 9.18
CA PHE A 153 1.68 0.57 9.11
C PHE A 153 3.03 1.04 9.69
N ALA A 154 3.49 2.21 9.27
CA ALA A 154 4.74 2.79 9.75
C ALA A 154 4.74 3.02 11.27
N LEU A 155 3.60 3.48 11.83
CA LEU A 155 3.41 3.64 13.28
C LEU A 155 3.44 2.28 14.00
N ALA A 156 2.77 1.26 13.45
CA ALA A 156 2.81 -0.09 13.99
C ALA A 156 4.26 -0.60 14.06
N MET A 157 5.05 -0.39 12.99
CA MET A 157 6.46 -0.78 12.98
C MET A 157 7.33 0.01 13.97
N LEU A 158 7.07 1.29 14.18
CA LEU A 158 7.76 2.08 15.22
C LEU A 158 7.46 1.54 16.63
N LEU A 159 6.20 1.18 16.88
CA LEU A 159 5.79 0.58 18.17
C LEU A 159 6.44 -0.79 18.37
N ALA A 160 6.45 -1.63 17.33
CA ALA A 160 7.09 -2.95 17.37
C ALA A 160 8.60 -2.87 17.65
N ARG A 161 9.30 -1.89 17.05
CA ARG A 161 10.72 -1.59 17.33
C ARG A 161 10.99 -1.19 18.77
N ARG A 162 10.00 -0.55 19.42
CA ARG A 162 10.06 -0.16 20.84
C ARG A 162 9.62 -1.27 21.78
N GLY A 163 9.43 -2.51 21.29
CA GLY A 163 8.94 -3.65 22.08
C GLY A 163 7.46 -3.55 22.50
N ARG A 164 6.71 -2.58 21.95
CA ARG A 164 5.27 -2.38 22.26
C ARG A 164 4.40 -3.20 21.32
N ASP A 165 4.59 -4.53 21.34
CA ASP A 165 3.92 -5.45 20.41
C ASP A 165 2.40 -5.38 20.45
N PHE A 166 1.81 -5.27 21.65
CA PHE A 166 0.36 -5.14 21.77
C PHE A 166 -0.17 -3.88 21.06
N SER A 167 0.43 -2.73 21.32
CA SER A 167 0.04 -1.47 20.66
C SER A 167 0.31 -1.51 19.15
N ALA A 168 1.40 -2.17 18.74
CA ALA A 168 1.75 -2.35 17.33
C ALA A 168 0.67 -3.14 16.58
N GLY A 169 0.19 -4.25 17.18
CA GLY A 169 -0.88 -5.06 16.62
C GLY A 169 -2.21 -4.32 16.56
N ALA A 170 -2.56 -3.60 17.62
CA ALA A 170 -3.78 -2.79 17.65
C ALA A 170 -3.79 -1.72 16.55
N VAL A 171 -2.66 -1.04 16.31
CA VAL A 171 -2.55 -0.06 15.20
C VAL A 171 -2.58 -0.77 13.85
N LEU A 172 -1.88 -1.90 13.72
CA LEU A 172 -1.85 -2.65 12.46
C LEU A 172 -3.23 -3.15 12.04
N SER A 173 -4.12 -3.48 12.98
CA SER A 173 -5.47 -3.92 12.67
C SER A 173 -6.26 -2.90 11.85
N LEU A 174 -5.97 -1.59 12.00
CA LEU A 174 -6.58 -0.54 11.19
C LEU A 174 -6.17 -0.61 9.71
N CYS A 175 -5.06 -1.29 9.37
CA CYS A 175 -4.70 -1.55 7.98
C CYS A 175 -5.68 -2.51 7.28
N ALA A 176 -6.63 -3.12 8.01
CA ALA A 176 -7.78 -3.82 7.43
C ALA A 176 -8.68 -2.93 6.54
N ILE A 177 -8.42 -1.63 6.47
CA ILE A 177 -8.95 -0.73 5.42
C ILE A 177 -8.64 -1.30 4.02
N LYS A 178 -7.44 -1.88 3.81
CA LYS A 178 -7.01 -2.54 2.55
C LYS A 178 -6.44 -3.94 2.81
N PRO A 179 -7.25 -4.91 3.27
CA PRO A 179 -6.76 -6.18 3.79
C PRO A 179 -5.98 -7.00 2.76
N HIS A 180 -6.34 -6.88 1.48
CA HIS A 180 -5.69 -7.58 0.36
C HIS A 180 -4.21 -7.22 0.16
N LEU A 181 -3.77 -6.03 0.60
CA LEU A 181 -2.36 -5.60 0.53
C LEU A 181 -1.53 -6.13 1.71
N PHE A 182 -2.20 -6.56 2.79
CA PHE A 182 -1.57 -7.03 4.03
C PHE A 182 -1.71 -8.55 4.24
N VAL A 183 -2.08 -9.29 3.18
CA VAL A 183 -2.41 -10.72 3.24
C VAL A 183 -1.29 -11.58 3.83
N PHE A 184 -0.02 -11.19 3.63
CA PHE A 184 1.13 -11.92 4.15
C PHE A 184 1.66 -11.41 5.50
N VAL A 185 1.13 -10.33 6.02
CA VAL A 185 1.58 -9.79 7.32
C VAL A 185 1.31 -10.75 8.47
N PRO A 186 0.11 -11.39 8.60
CA PRO A 186 -0.13 -12.40 9.62
C PRO A 186 0.85 -13.58 9.55
N LEU A 187 1.21 -14.00 8.32
CA LEU A 187 2.18 -15.05 8.09
C LEU A 187 3.56 -14.69 8.68
N VAL A 188 4.05 -13.48 8.40
CA VAL A 188 5.34 -13.00 8.91
C VAL A 188 5.35 -12.90 10.44
N VAL A 189 4.31 -12.28 11.02
CA VAL A 189 4.22 -12.11 12.47
C VAL A 189 4.16 -13.46 13.20
N GLY A 190 3.40 -14.42 12.64
CA GLY A 190 3.29 -15.79 13.15
C GLY A 190 4.62 -16.55 13.03
N MET A 191 5.29 -16.53 11.89
CA MET A 191 6.58 -17.19 11.64
C MET A 191 7.68 -16.67 12.57
N GLN A 192 7.66 -15.37 12.87
CA GLN A 192 8.60 -14.74 13.81
C GLN A 192 8.18 -14.84 15.28
N ARG A 193 7.13 -15.61 15.56
CA ARG A 193 6.64 -15.89 16.92
C ARG A 193 6.32 -14.63 17.75
N ARG A 194 5.92 -13.53 17.11
CA ARG A 194 5.52 -12.30 17.79
C ARG A 194 4.06 -12.41 18.25
N TRP A 195 3.77 -13.36 19.13
CA TRP A 195 2.40 -13.75 19.49
C TRP A 195 1.57 -12.62 20.10
N ARG A 196 2.18 -11.72 20.88
CA ARG A 196 1.48 -10.55 21.43
C ARG A 196 1.04 -9.59 20.33
N PHE A 197 1.91 -9.38 19.33
CA PHE A 197 1.60 -8.59 18.14
C PHE A 197 0.46 -9.24 17.34
N PHE A 198 0.60 -10.54 17.05
CA PHE A 198 -0.39 -11.32 16.31
C PHE A 198 -1.77 -11.30 17.00
N ALA A 199 -1.83 -11.64 18.29
CA ALA A 199 -3.07 -11.70 19.05
C ALA A 199 -3.77 -10.35 19.13
N SER A 200 -3.01 -9.25 19.34
CA SER A 200 -3.58 -7.91 19.36
C SER A 200 -4.09 -7.47 17.99
N ALA A 201 -3.38 -7.77 16.89
CA ALA A 201 -3.85 -7.49 15.54
C ALA A 201 -5.12 -8.28 15.21
N ALA A 202 -5.15 -9.57 15.56
CA ALA A 202 -6.33 -10.44 15.36
C ALA A 202 -7.53 -9.95 16.18
N ALA A 203 -7.32 -9.60 17.45
CA ALA A 203 -8.38 -9.04 18.31
C ALA A 203 -8.90 -7.70 17.77
N GLY A 204 -7.99 -6.82 17.28
CA GLY A 204 -8.38 -5.57 16.65
C GLY A 204 -9.22 -5.78 15.39
N VAL A 205 -8.80 -6.69 14.49
CA VAL A 205 -9.59 -7.05 13.30
C VAL A 205 -10.94 -7.65 13.69
N ALA A 206 -10.98 -8.55 14.69
CA ALA A 206 -12.24 -9.12 15.17
C ALA A 206 -13.18 -8.04 15.71
N LEU A 207 -12.66 -7.05 16.45
CA LEU A 207 -13.43 -5.90 16.93
C LEU A 207 -13.98 -5.07 15.75
N LEU A 208 -13.15 -4.78 14.74
CA LEU A 208 -13.59 -4.02 13.55
C LEU A 208 -14.68 -4.76 12.76
N LEU A 209 -14.58 -6.09 12.68
CA LEU A 209 -15.62 -6.92 12.08
C LEU A 209 -16.89 -6.93 12.93
N ALA A 210 -16.78 -7.06 14.26
CA ALA A 210 -17.93 -6.98 15.16
C ALA A 210 -18.66 -5.63 15.03
N ILE A 211 -17.92 -4.53 14.96
CA ILE A 211 -18.49 -3.19 14.67
C ILE A 211 -19.20 -3.19 13.31
N SER A 212 -18.60 -3.82 12.29
CA SER A 212 -19.19 -3.92 10.95
C SER A 212 -20.50 -4.69 10.96
N PHE A 213 -20.56 -5.82 11.69
CA PHE A 213 -21.79 -6.61 11.86
C PHE A 213 -22.84 -5.88 12.68
N ALA A 214 -22.45 -5.16 13.72
CA ALA A 214 -23.39 -4.39 14.53
C ALA A 214 -24.04 -3.23 13.73
N ALA A 215 -23.30 -2.65 12.79
CA ALA A 215 -23.79 -1.51 12.01
C ALA A 215 -24.62 -1.90 10.79
N GLU A 216 -24.24 -2.95 10.06
CA GLU A 216 -24.86 -3.33 8.77
C GLU A 216 -25.65 -4.65 8.85
N GLY A 217 -25.68 -5.31 10.03
CA GLY A 217 -26.33 -6.61 10.20
C GLY A 217 -25.52 -7.76 9.61
N SER A 218 -26.07 -8.99 9.63
CA SER A 218 -25.37 -10.19 9.16
C SER A 218 -25.28 -10.30 7.63
N GLY A 219 -26.13 -9.60 6.90
CA GLY A 219 -26.24 -9.68 5.43
C GLY A 219 -25.14 -8.95 4.67
N TRP A 220 -24.39 -8.04 5.32
CA TRP A 220 -23.41 -7.20 4.62
C TRP A 220 -22.32 -7.99 3.88
N VAL A 221 -21.93 -9.16 4.41
CA VAL A 221 -20.90 -9.98 3.76
C VAL A 221 -21.36 -10.46 2.39
N ALA A 222 -22.60 -10.97 2.30
CA ALA A 222 -23.16 -11.41 1.02
C ALA A 222 -23.32 -10.24 0.05
N GLN A 223 -23.79 -9.07 0.51
CA GLN A 223 -23.90 -7.86 -0.29
C GLN A 223 -22.53 -7.39 -0.80
N TYR A 224 -21.52 -7.38 0.07
CA TYR A 224 -20.13 -7.04 -0.28
C TYR A 224 -19.57 -7.95 -1.37
N LEU A 225 -19.73 -9.27 -1.21
CA LEU A 225 -19.27 -10.25 -2.19
C LEU A 225 -20.02 -10.13 -3.53
N HIS A 226 -21.33 -9.88 -3.48
CA HIS A 226 -22.12 -9.61 -4.66
C HIS A 226 -21.62 -8.34 -5.38
N THR A 227 -21.37 -7.27 -4.65
CA THR A 227 -20.84 -6.01 -5.19
C THR A 227 -19.47 -6.22 -5.83
N LEU A 228 -18.58 -6.98 -5.20
CA LEU A 228 -17.28 -7.30 -5.79
C LEU A 228 -17.38 -8.11 -7.09
N GLY A 229 -18.46 -8.89 -7.26
CA GLY A 229 -18.75 -9.66 -8.49
C GLY A 229 -19.45 -8.84 -9.58
N ASP A 230 -19.88 -7.61 -9.32
CA ASP A 230 -20.63 -6.80 -10.28
C ASP A 230 -19.75 -6.38 -11.47
N PRO A 231 -20.11 -6.72 -12.72
CA PRO A 231 -19.33 -6.35 -13.90
C PRO A 231 -19.11 -4.84 -14.07
N ARG A 232 -20.00 -4.00 -13.52
CA ARG A 232 -19.89 -2.54 -13.58
C ARG A 232 -18.74 -1.97 -12.75
N ILE A 233 -18.27 -2.75 -11.77
CA ILE A 233 -17.21 -2.37 -10.83
C ILE A 233 -15.85 -2.93 -11.27
N HIS A 234 -15.80 -3.65 -12.38
CA HIS A 234 -14.57 -4.33 -12.80
C HIS A 234 -13.38 -3.38 -12.92
N PRO A 235 -12.34 -3.66 -12.13
CA PRO A 235 -11.11 -2.90 -12.23
C PRO A 235 -10.46 -3.11 -13.60
N ARG A 236 -9.84 -2.06 -14.11
CA ARG A 236 -9.04 -2.12 -15.34
C ARG A 236 -7.76 -2.93 -15.05
N LEU A 237 -7.80 -4.22 -15.37
CA LEU A 237 -6.73 -5.17 -15.07
C LEU A 237 -5.41 -4.75 -15.71
N GLU A 238 -5.47 -4.22 -16.91
CA GLU A 238 -4.31 -3.85 -17.73
C GLU A 238 -3.45 -2.73 -17.11
N VAL A 239 -3.97 -1.99 -16.12
CA VAL A 239 -3.23 -0.91 -15.43
C VAL A 239 -2.83 -1.30 -13.99
N MET A 240 -2.95 -2.56 -13.60
CA MET A 240 -2.56 -3.02 -12.27
C MET A 240 -1.10 -3.46 -12.22
N PRO A 241 -0.34 -3.06 -11.18
CA PRO A 241 1.05 -3.50 -10.96
C PRO A 241 1.11 -4.86 -10.27
N THR A 242 0.37 -5.85 -10.78
CA THR A 242 0.17 -7.14 -10.11
C THR A 242 0.50 -8.31 -11.02
N LEU A 243 0.82 -9.45 -10.41
CA LEU A 243 1.05 -10.72 -11.14
C LEU A 243 -0.18 -11.16 -11.93
N ARG A 244 -1.38 -10.78 -11.47
CA ARG A 244 -2.61 -11.05 -12.20
C ARG A 244 -2.61 -10.37 -13.58
N ASN A 245 -2.23 -9.09 -13.63
CA ASN A 245 -2.08 -8.38 -14.91
C ASN A 245 -0.95 -8.98 -15.76
N LEU A 246 0.19 -9.32 -15.14
CA LEU A 246 1.31 -9.92 -15.85
C LEU A 246 0.89 -11.22 -16.57
N VAL A 247 0.21 -12.13 -15.86
CA VAL A 247 -0.27 -13.39 -16.42
C VAL A 247 -1.27 -13.14 -17.55
N ALA A 248 -2.23 -12.21 -17.35
CA ALA A 248 -3.22 -11.89 -18.37
C ALA A 248 -2.58 -11.26 -19.62
N THR A 249 -1.64 -10.33 -19.44
CA THR A 249 -0.90 -9.70 -20.56
C THR A 249 -0.06 -10.69 -21.33
N ALA A 250 0.49 -11.70 -20.65
CA ALA A 250 1.24 -12.79 -21.29
C ALA A 250 0.33 -13.88 -21.91
N GLY A 251 -1.00 -13.73 -21.86
CA GLY A 251 -1.95 -14.73 -22.34
C GLY A 251 -1.95 -16.02 -21.52
N GLY A 252 -1.45 -15.98 -20.30
CA GLY A 252 -1.36 -17.13 -19.41
C GLY A 252 -2.71 -17.53 -18.81
N PRO A 253 -2.92 -18.82 -18.53
CA PRO A 253 -4.16 -19.30 -17.92
C PRO A 253 -4.25 -18.87 -16.44
N PRO A 254 -5.46 -18.71 -15.86
CA PRO A 254 -5.67 -18.21 -14.50
C PRO A 254 -4.94 -19.01 -13.40
N TRP A 255 -4.73 -20.30 -13.58
CA TRP A 255 -4.02 -21.13 -12.60
C TRP A 255 -2.55 -20.71 -12.43
N VAL A 256 -1.91 -20.12 -13.44
CA VAL A 256 -0.53 -19.59 -13.35
C VAL A 256 -0.48 -18.45 -12.31
N TYR A 257 -1.48 -17.58 -12.29
CA TYR A 257 -1.55 -16.54 -11.26
C TYR A 257 -1.62 -17.15 -9.85
N TRP A 258 -2.43 -18.19 -9.64
CA TRP A 258 -2.53 -18.84 -8.33
C TRP A 258 -1.25 -19.58 -7.94
N ALA A 259 -0.56 -20.20 -8.90
CA ALA A 259 0.75 -20.80 -8.67
C ALA A 259 1.78 -19.74 -8.24
N LEU A 260 1.83 -18.60 -8.93
CA LEU A 260 2.69 -17.48 -8.56
C LEU A 260 2.32 -16.88 -7.20
N TRP A 261 1.03 -16.85 -6.85
CA TRP A 261 0.56 -16.45 -5.53
C TRP A 261 1.15 -17.35 -4.43
N VAL A 262 1.05 -18.67 -4.59
CA VAL A 262 1.60 -19.67 -3.66
C VAL A 262 3.12 -19.55 -3.55
N LEU A 263 3.82 -19.39 -4.68
CA LEU A 263 5.27 -19.20 -4.69
C LEU A 263 5.68 -17.92 -3.97
N THR A 264 4.93 -16.83 -4.14
CA THR A 264 5.18 -15.58 -3.42
C THR A 264 4.96 -15.75 -1.91
N ALA A 265 3.88 -16.45 -1.52
CA ALA A 265 3.63 -16.77 -0.12
C ALA A 265 4.77 -17.60 0.49
N ALA A 266 5.23 -18.62 -0.22
CA ALA A 266 6.37 -19.45 0.20
C ALA A 266 7.67 -18.64 0.32
N ALA A 267 7.94 -17.74 -0.61
CA ALA A 267 9.10 -16.85 -0.56
C ALA A 267 9.03 -15.91 0.66
N VAL A 268 7.88 -15.29 0.91
CA VAL A 268 7.68 -14.42 2.09
C VAL A 268 7.85 -15.22 3.39
N ALA A 269 7.26 -16.43 3.47
CA ALA A 269 7.42 -17.32 4.63
C ALA A 269 8.88 -17.68 4.86
N PHE A 270 9.60 -18.05 3.81
CA PHE A 270 11.02 -18.41 3.89
C PHE A 270 11.87 -17.20 4.33
N ILE A 271 11.61 -16.00 3.80
CA ILE A 271 12.29 -14.77 4.24
C ILE A 271 12.00 -14.52 5.73
N ALA A 272 10.75 -14.68 6.16
CA ALA A 272 10.35 -14.46 7.54
C ALA A 272 11.01 -15.46 8.51
N LEU A 273 11.19 -16.71 8.08
CA LEU A 273 11.87 -17.76 8.89
C LEU A 273 13.39 -17.54 8.98
N ARG A 274 14.02 -17.12 7.90
CA ARG A 274 15.47 -16.90 7.87
C ARG A 274 15.91 -15.57 8.47
N SER A 275 15.04 -14.57 8.41
CA SER A 275 15.39 -13.24 8.91
C SER A 275 15.15 -13.14 10.41
N THR A 276 16.18 -12.75 11.15
CA THR A 276 16.05 -12.38 12.57
C THR A 276 15.38 -11.02 12.77
N ARG A 277 15.17 -10.26 11.68
CA ARG A 277 14.61 -8.91 11.70
C ARG A 277 13.17 -8.89 11.19
N LEU A 278 12.27 -8.37 12.02
CA LEU A 278 10.86 -8.18 11.65
C LEU A 278 10.70 -7.33 10.39
N GLU A 279 11.54 -6.32 10.25
CA GLU A 279 11.52 -5.35 9.14
C GLU A 279 11.65 -6.01 7.77
N THR A 280 12.56 -6.98 7.65
CA THR A 280 12.78 -7.69 6.37
C THR A 280 11.56 -8.51 5.98
N GLY A 281 11.00 -9.26 6.93
CA GLY A 281 9.78 -10.03 6.70
C GLY A 281 8.58 -9.14 6.34
N MET A 282 8.41 -8.03 7.06
CA MET A 282 7.30 -7.10 6.83
C MET A 282 7.43 -6.39 5.48
N ALA A 283 8.64 -6.01 5.07
CA ALA A 283 8.88 -5.45 3.74
C ALA A 283 8.56 -6.46 2.63
N ALA A 284 8.98 -7.72 2.80
CA ALA A 284 8.61 -8.79 1.89
C ALA A 284 7.10 -9.02 1.83
N ALA A 285 6.41 -8.97 3.00
CA ALA A 285 4.96 -9.11 3.09
C ALA A 285 4.21 -8.01 2.33
N LEU A 286 4.63 -6.74 2.45
CA LEU A 286 4.01 -5.62 1.72
C LEU A 286 4.23 -5.73 0.22
N ALA A 287 5.47 -5.98 -0.22
CA ALA A 287 5.78 -6.10 -1.63
C ALA A 287 5.10 -7.35 -2.24
N GLY A 288 5.16 -8.48 -1.53
CA GLY A 288 4.46 -9.71 -1.94
C GLY A 288 2.94 -9.51 -1.99
N GLY A 289 2.34 -8.88 -0.97
CA GLY A 289 0.91 -8.58 -0.93
C GLY A 289 0.47 -7.69 -2.10
N LEU A 290 1.26 -6.66 -2.44
CA LEU A 290 1.02 -5.83 -3.62
C LEU A 290 1.11 -6.66 -4.91
N ALA A 291 2.17 -7.49 -5.06
CA ALA A 291 2.39 -8.29 -6.26
C ALA A 291 1.25 -9.29 -6.52
N VAL A 292 0.75 -9.94 -5.46
CA VAL A 292 -0.33 -10.93 -5.59
C VAL A 292 -1.73 -10.36 -5.43
N SER A 293 -1.86 -9.05 -5.20
CA SER A 293 -3.18 -8.45 -5.02
C SER A 293 -4.07 -8.69 -6.25
N TYR A 294 -5.32 -9.11 -5.98
CA TYR A 294 -6.32 -9.23 -7.02
C TYR A 294 -6.75 -7.86 -7.57
N HIS A 295 -6.64 -6.84 -6.74
CA HIS A 295 -7.05 -5.48 -7.04
C HIS A 295 -6.06 -4.49 -6.38
N ALA A 296 -5.10 -4.01 -7.14
CA ALA A 296 -4.21 -2.94 -6.71
C ALA A 296 -3.90 -2.02 -7.88
N TYR A 297 -3.87 -0.73 -7.61
CA TYR A 297 -3.56 0.30 -8.60
C TYR A 297 -2.26 1.01 -8.25
N LEU A 298 -1.90 1.95 -9.10
CA LEU A 298 -0.74 2.79 -8.96
C LEU A 298 -0.61 3.42 -7.57
N ALA A 299 -1.70 3.96 -7.03
CA ALA A 299 -1.71 4.55 -5.69
C ALA A 299 -1.27 3.56 -4.59
N ASP A 300 -1.60 2.27 -4.74
CA ASP A 300 -1.26 1.24 -3.75
C ASP A 300 0.23 0.96 -3.67
N THR A 301 1.00 1.30 -4.72
CA THR A 301 2.47 1.18 -4.71
C THR A 301 3.13 2.12 -3.70
N VAL A 302 2.41 3.09 -3.13
CA VAL A 302 2.88 3.90 -1.99
C VAL A 302 3.35 3.01 -0.83
N LEU A 303 2.76 1.82 -0.65
CA LEU A 303 3.20 0.88 0.39
C LEU A 303 4.61 0.31 0.17
N LEU A 304 5.20 0.48 -1.00
CA LEU A 304 6.61 0.15 -1.21
C LEU A 304 7.56 1.15 -0.53
N LEU A 305 7.12 2.37 -0.22
CA LEU A 305 7.93 3.35 0.53
C LEU A 305 8.22 2.90 1.97
N PRO A 306 7.22 2.52 2.81
CA PRO A 306 7.50 1.95 4.12
C PRO A 306 8.27 0.63 4.04
N ALA A 307 8.04 -0.23 3.04
CA ALA A 307 8.84 -1.43 2.84
C ALA A 307 10.31 -1.08 2.56
N PHE A 308 10.58 -0.14 1.67
CA PHE A 308 11.92 0.36 1.38
C PHE A 308 12.60 0.97 2.62
N ALA A 309 11.88 1.80 3.38
CA ALA A 309 12.41 2.41 4.60
C ALA A 309 12.81 1.36 5.65
N LEU A 310 12.00 0.29 5.81
CA LEU A 310 12.31 -0.83 6.70
C LEU A 310 13.59 -1.55 6.28
N LEU A 311 13.72 -1.90 5.00
CA LEU A 311 14.88 -2.62 4.47
C LEU A 311 16.16 -1.79 4.55
N ARG A 312 16.05 -0.49 4.26
CA ARG A 312 17.19 0.41 4.39
C ARG A 312 17.66 0.52 5.84
N ALA A 313 16.75 0.72 6.78
CA ALA A 313 17.06 0.71 8.21
C ALA A 313 17.59 -0.66 8.69
N GLY A 314 17.19 -1.74 8.01
CA GLY A 314 17.72 -3.10 8.19
C GLY A 314 19.10 -3.34 7.58
N GLY A 315 19.69 -2.34 6.90
CA GLY A 315 21.03 -2.45 6.33
C GLY A 315 21.10 -3.15 4.97
N LEU A 316 19.98 -3.24 4.22
CA LEU A 316 19.97 -3.80 2.86
C LEU A 316 21.00 -3.09 1.97
N ARG A 317 21.78 -3.85 1.20
CA ARG A 317 22.85 -3.35 0.34
C ARG A 317 22.87 -4.05 -1.03
N GLY A 318 23.79 -3.60 -1.89
CA GLY A 318 24.05 -4.24 -3.18
C GLY A 318 22.92 -4.03 -4.20
N TRP A 319 22.78 -5.00 -5.13
CA TRP A 319 21.80 -4.92 -6.21
C TRP A 319 20.34 -4.99 -5.72
N PRO A 320 19.98 -5.72 -4.64
CA PRO A 320 18.62 -5.68 -4.14
C PRO A 320 18.21 -4.26 -3.73
N LEU A 321 19.08 -3.53 -3.02
CA LEU A 321 18.82 -2.13 -2.68
C LEU A 321 18.60 -1.25 -3.93
N ARG A 322 19.38 -1.48 -4.99
CA ARG A 322 19.22 -0.71 -6.26
C ARG A 322 17.86 -0.95 -6.90
N LEU A 323 17.37 -2.19 -6.85
CA LEU A 323 16.06 -2.53 -7.37
C LEU A 323 14.94 -1.88 -6.54
N TRP A 324 15.07 -1.86 -5.21
CA TRP A 324 14.14 -1.14 -4.35
C TRP A 324 14.17 0.37 -4.60
N VAL A 325 15.35 0.96 -4.78
CA VAL A 325 15.49 2.37 -5.18
C VAL A 325 14.79 2.62 -6.51
N PHE A 326 14.98 1.75 -7.51
CA PHE A 326 14.27 1.87 -8.79
C PHE A 326 12.76 1.89 -8.59
N LEU A 327 12.20 0.94 -7.82
CA LEU A 327 10.76 0.81 -7.58
C LEU A 327 10.14 2.04 -6.92
N VAL A 328 10.87 2.70 -6.01
CA VAL A 328 10.36 3.87 -5.28
C VAL A 328 10.86 5.20 -5.85
N SER A 329 11.47 5.18 -7.03
CA SER A 329 11.98 6.38 -7.71
C SER A 329 11.16 6.73 -8.95
N PRO A 330 11.27 7.98 -9.44
CA PRO A 330 10.68 8.38 -10.71
C PRO A 330 11.16 7.56 -11.91
N LEU A 331 12.28 6.82 -11.80
CA LEU A 331 12.82 5.98 -12.89
C LEU A 331 11.90 4.82 -13.29
N ALA A 332 11.05 4.34 -12.38
CA ALA A 332 10.07 3.30 -12.69
C ALA A 332 8.85 3.81 -13.49
N TRP A 333 8.69 5.12 -13.60
CA TRP A 333 7.49 5.76 -14.16
C TRP A 333 7.28 5.57 -15.65
N PRO A 334 8.32 5.52 -16.51
CA PRO A 334 8.12 5.21 -17.91
C PRO A 334 7.32 3.93 -18.15
N LEU A 335 7.42 2.95 -17.26
CA LEU A 335 6.63 1.72 -17.33
C LEU A 335 5.12 1.96 -17.21
N TRP A 336 4.73 3.01 -16.47
CA TRP A 336 3.32 3.41 -16.32
C TRP A 336 2.86 4.31 -17.44
N ALA A 337 3.67 5.28 -17.82
CA ALA A 337 3.35 6.24 -18.88
C ALA A 337 3.23 5.58 -20.25
N ALA A 338 3.97 4.51 -20.48
CA ALA A 338 3.89 3.71 -21.71
C ALA A 338 2.59 2.89 -21.80
N GLY A 339 1.84 2.78 -20.69
CA GLY A 339 0.59 2.01 -20.66
C GLY A 339 0.76 0.49 -20.75
N PRO A 340 -0.32 -0.26 -20.95
CA PRO A 340 -0.24 -1.70 -21.18
C PRO A 340 0.58 -2.01 -22.45
N PRO A 341 1.43 -3.06 -22.46
CA PRO A 341 1.68 -4.03 -21.39
C PRO A 341 2.78 -3.62 -20.41
N TRP A 342 3.37 -2.45 -20.55
CA TRP A 342 4.58 -2.04 -19.83
C TRP A 342 4.38 -1.94 -18.31
N CYS A 343 3.18 -1.55 -17.86
CA CYS A 343 2.87 -1.54 -16.42
C CYS A 343 2.95 -2.95 -15.78
N ALA A 344 2.77 -4.03 -16.55
CA ALA A 344 2.95 -5.39 -16.08
C ALA A 344 4.41 -5.69 -15.69
N LEU A 345 5.40 -5.05 -16.35
CA LEU A 345 6.81 -5.22 -16.02
C LEU A 345 7.17 -4.65 -14.63
N TYR A 346 6.38 -3.69 -14.13
CA TYR A 346 6.56 -3.20 -12.76
C TYR A 346 6.34 -4.32 -11.75
N SER A 347 5.37 -5.22 -11.98
CA SER A 347 5.15 -6.38 -11.11
C SER A 347 6.32 -7.36 -11.11
N LEU A 348 7.02 -7.54 -12.24
CA LEU A 348 8.26 -8.33 -12.29
C LEU A 348 9.36 -7.70 -11.44
N ALA A 349 9.51 -6.37 -11.48
CA ALA A 349 10.48 -5.68 -10.64
C ALA A 349 10.15 -5.82 -9.15
N VAL A 350 8.86 -5.78 -8.77
CA VAL A 350 8.42 -6.03 -7.38
C VAL A 350 8.75 -7.47 -6.96
N VAL A 351 8.45 -8.47 -7.79
CA VAL A 351 8.80 -9.87 -7.51
C VAL A 351 10.31 -10.05 -7.42
N GLY A 352 11.07 -9.44 -8.34
CA GLY A 352 12.54 -9.43 -8.29
C GLY A 352 13.09 -8.81 -7.00
N ALA A 353 12.42 -7.76 -6.49
CA ALA A 353 12.78 -7.14 -5.22
C ALA A 353 12.54 -8.07 -4.02
N VAL A 354 11.43 -8.82 -4.01
CA VAL A 354 11.17 -9.87 -3.00
C VAL A 354 12.20 -11.00 -3.14
N ALA A 355 12.45 -11.49 -4.36
CA ALA A 355 13.44 -12.53 -4.62
C ALA A 355 14.86 -12.11 -4.19
N GLY A 356 15.21 -10.84 -4.36
CA GLY A 356 16.49 -10.29 -3.90
C GLY A 356 16.70 -10.40 -2.38
N LEU A 357 15.63 -10.50 -1.59
CA LEU A 357 15.72 -10.71 -0.15
C LEU A 357 16.00 -12.18 0.23
N LEU A 358 15.86 -13.12 -0.70
CA LEU A 358 16.22 -14.53 -0.49
C LEU A 358 17.74 -14.77 -0.52
N LEU A 359 18.48 -13.84 -1.10
CA LEU A 359 19.92 -13.99 -1.27
C LEU A 359 20.68 -13.58 0.01
N PRO A 360 21.83 -14.20 0.27
CA PRO A 360 22.72 -13.79 1.35
C PRO A 360 23.07 -12.31 1.19
N GLN A 361 22.90 -11.53 2.25
CA GLN A 361 23.29 -10.12 2.23
C GLN A 361 24.79 -10.00 2.45
N PRO A 362 25.55 -9.30 1.59
CA PRO A 362 26.96 -9.08 1.79
C PRO A 362 27.21 -8.37 3.13
N GLY A 363 27.94 -8.99 4.05
CA GLY A 363 28.28 -8.43 5.36
C GLY A 363 27.29 -8.75 6.49
N ALA A 364 26.39 -9.71 6.34
CA ALA A 364 25.86 -10.42 7.48
C ALA A 364 27.04 -11.20 8.07
N ALA A 365 27.69 -10.65 9.10
CA ALA A 365 28.73 -11.39 9.84
C ALA A 365 28.12 -12.72 10.26
N GLU A 366 28.82 -13.82 9.98
CA GLU A 366 28.59 -15.07 10.69
C GLU A 366 28.55 -14.74 12.17
N PRO A 367 27.65 -15.33 12.98
CA PRO A 367 27.72 -15.18 14.42
C PRO A 367 29.17 -15.51 14.79
N GLU A 368 29.90 -14.56 15.34
CA GLU A 368 31.21 -14.76 15.89
C GLU A 368 31.07 -15.96 16.81
N GLU A 369 31.65 -17.11 16.41
CA GLU A 369 31.68 -18.29 17.25
C GLU A 369 32.30 -17.83 18.56
N ALA A 370 31.49 -17.88 19.62
CA ALA A 370 31.96 -17.59 20.96
C ALA A 370 33.24 -18.42 21.18
N PRO A 371 34.38 -17.81 21.57
CA PRO A 371 35.60 -18.57 21.75
C PRO A 371 35.32 -19.71 22.72
N ALA A 372 35.41 -20.92 22.20
CA ALA A 372 35.44 -22.14 23.00
C ALA A 372 36.69 -22.12 23.88
N GLY A 373 36.59 -21.62 25.10
CA GLY A 373 37.74 -21.60 26.00
C GLY A 373 37.67 -20.54 27.10
N ALA A 374 36.74 -20.67 28.01
CA ALA A 374 36.85 -20.13 29.37
C ALA A 374 36.13 -21.05 30.35
N ALA A 375 36.55 -22.31 30.37
CA ALA A 375 36.34 -23.18 31.51
C ALA A 375 37.72 -23.39 32.15
N MET A 376 38.05 -22.60 33.17
CA MET A 376 38.92 -22.94 34.29
C MET A 376 38.55 -22.08 35.49
#